data_4efc94e0124d648a3fafcdcc54e43e70
#
_entry.id   4efc94e0124d648a3fafcdcc54e43e70
#
_cell.length_a   1.000
_cell.length_b   1.000
_cell.length_c   1.000
_cell.angle_alpha   90.00
_cell.angle_beta   90.00
_cell.angle_gamma   90.00
#
_symmetry.space_group_name_H-M   'P 1'
#
loop_
_entity.id
_entity.type
_entity.pdbx_description
1 polymer ?
#
loop_
_entity_poly.entity_id
_entity_poly.type
_entity_poly.pdbx_seq_one_letter_code
_entity_poly.pdbx_strand_id
1 'polypeptide(L)'
;MKIIRKVELKQAELFYLEQGGLEYETPQGKTAFTAGSGGFVNSNVLHMSRAKDGDGAVASLLHIFNPLLISGQSGSIIDRKYVSPLMTASHVEIIGLYPDQPSHVPVLEALRQSFRISEGGYGYEIRLRAALSEIWCSLLAMAETMEKGSRYNSRSSQKIKIMLAFIHKHCGDKLSVKEIAASAFISERECFRAFRDCLNMTPVEYVTSCRLQRACWMLSEGNEPITSICQTCGLGSSSYFGKVFRSCMGCSPKEYRLKWQNSDTRWQ
;
A
#
# COMPACT_ATOMS: atom_id res chain seq x y z
N MET A 1 -22.48 -7.54 -13.75
CA MET A 1 -21.53 -6.59 -14.38
C MET A 1 -20.14 -6.91 -13.81
N LYS A 2 -19.19 -7.35 -14.65
CA LYS A 2 -17.80 -7.60 -14.19
C LYS A 2 -17.10 -6.26 -14.00
N ILE A 3 -16.73 -5.92 -12.78
CA ILE A 3 -15.88 -4.75 -12.52
C ILE A 3 -14.45 -5.30 -12.38
N ILE A 4 -13.69 -5.26 -13.48
CA ILE A 4 -12.25 -5.52 -13.44
C ILE A 4 -11.60 -4.23 -12.95
N ARG A 5 -11.22 -4.16 -11.69
CA ARG A 5 -10.37 -3.08 -11.18
C ARG A 5 -8.93 -3.56 -11.16
N LYS A 6 -8.12 -3.00 -12.04
CA LYS A 6 -6.68 -3.03 -11.89
C LYS A 6 -6.34 -1.97 -10.84
N VAL A 7 -6.27 -2.36 -9.58
CA VAL A 7 -5.78 -1.45 -8.53
C VAL A 7 -4.32 -1.11 -8.86
N GLU A 8 -3.99 0.17 -8.84
CA GLU A 8 -2.61 0.61 -9.07
C GLU A 8 -1.69 -0.06 -8.05
N LEU A 9 -0.53 -0.51 -8.52
CA LEU A 9 0.46 -1.39 -7.86
C LEU A 9 0.97 -0.97 -6.47
N LYS A 10 0.27 -0.11 -5.71
CA LYS A 10 0.69 0.37 -4.38
C LYS A 10 -0.46 0.79 -3.47
N GLN A 11 -1.69 0.48 -3.85
CA GLN A 11 -2.86 0.88 -3.08
C GLN A 11 -3.39 -0.33 -2.31
N ALA A 12 -3.75 -0.10 -1.06
CA ALA A 12 -4.53 -1.02 -0.26
C ALA A 12 -6.01 -0.70 -0.45
N GLU A 13 -6.84 -1.72 -0.44
CA GLU A 13 -8.29 -1.57 -0.53
C GLU A 13 -8.95 -2.06 0.76
N LEU A 14 -9.80 -1.22 1.34
CA LEU A 14 -10.74 -1.59 2.39
C LEU A 14 -12.14 -1.46 1.83
N PHE A 15 -12.97 -2.47 2.00
CA PHE A 15 -14.35 -2.44 1.51
C PHE A 15 -15.34 -2.86 2.59
N TYR A 16 -16.54 -2.31 2.51
CA TYR A 16 -17.71 -2.70 3.31
C TYR A 16 -18.89 -2.93 2.37
N LEU A 17 -19.56 -4.07 2.49
CA LEU A 17 -20.68 -4.43 1.64
C LEU A 17 -22.00 -4.08 2.35
N GLU A 18 -22.69 -3.07 1.85
CA GLU A 18 -23.97 -2.63 2.41
C GLU A 18 -25.14 -3.50 1.94
N GLN A 19 -25.09 -3.95 0.68
CA GLN A 19 -26.19 -4.71 0.08
C GLN A 19 -25.69 -5.72 -0.96
N GLY A 20 -26.39 -6.86 -1.06
CA GLY A 20 -26.12 -7.89 -2.06
C GLY A 20 -24.98 -8.83 -1.66
N GLY A 21 -24.49 -9.56 -2.65
CA GLY A 21 -23.35 -10.48 -2.53
C GLY A 21 -22.22 -10.11 -3.48
N LEU A 22 -20.98 -10.22 -3.01
CA LEU A 22 -19.78 -9.93 -3.76
C LEU A 22 -18.81 -11.10 -3.68
N GLU A 23 -18.21 -11.48 -4.77
CA GLU A 23 -17.14 -12.47 -4.84
C GLU A 23 -15.85 -11.78 -5.29
N TYR A 24 -14.79 -11.91 -4.50
CA TYR A 24 -13.44 -11.54 -4.88
C TYR A 24 -12.69 -12.78 -5.36
N GLU A 25 -11.99 -12.65 -6.48
CA GLU A 25 -11.11 -13.66 -7.03
C GLU A 25 -9.68 -13.13 -7.03
N THR A 26 -8.79 -13.85 -6.34
CA THR A 26 -7.35 -13.57 -6.24
C THR A 26 -6.55 -14.79 -6.74
N PRO A 27 -5.23 -14.71 -6.93
CA PRO A 27 -4.41 -15.87 -7.26
C PRO A 27 -4.53 -17.05 -6.26
N GLN A 28 -4.80 -16.77 -4.98
CA GLN A 28 -4.98 -17.81 -3.96
C GLN A 28 -6.38 -18.44 -3.97
N GLY A 29 -7.35 -17.81 -4.63
CA GLY A 29 -8.69 -18.39 -4.74
C GLY A 29 -9.82 -17.35 -4.73
N LYS A 30 -11.01 -17.85 -4.40
CA LYS A 30 -12.23 -17.04 -4.36
C LYS A 30 -12.74 -16.88 -2.94
N THR A 31 -13.14 -15.66 -2.62
CA THR A 31 -13.73 -15.31 -1.31
C THR A 31 -15.06 -14.62 -1.53
N ALA A 32 -16.11 -15.13 -0.91
CA ALA A 32 -17.46 -14.59 -1.03
C ALA A 32 -17.83 -13.76 0.21
N PHE A 33 -18.53 -12.66 -0.04
CA PHE A 33 -19.01 -11.72 0.98
C PHE A 33 -20.51 -11.49 0.80
N THR A 34 -21.19 -11.35 1.91
CA THR A 34 -22.62 -11.00 1.99
C THR A 34 -22.78 -9.61 2.61
N ALA A 35 -23.97 -9.03 2.51
CA ALA A 35 -24.27 -7.75 3.16
C ALA A 35 -23.87 -7.76 4.65
N GLY A 36 -23.29 -6.67 5.13
CA GLY A 36 -22.71 -6.55 6.47
C GLY A 36 -21.27 -7.05 6.61
N SER A 37 -20.74 -7.75 5.60
CA SER A 37 -19.33 -8.16 5.56
C SER A 37 -18.46 -7.04 5.00
N GLY A 38 -17.16 -7.15 5.22
CA GLY A 38 -16.15 -6.28 4.64
C GLY A 38 -14.83 -7.00 4.47
N GLY A 39 -13.78 -6.27 4.14
CA GLY A 39 -12.47 -6.87 4.04
C GLY A 39 -11.38 -5.89 3.64
N PHE A 40 -10.19 -6.44 3.67
CA PHE A 40 -8.97 -5.79 3.23
C PHE A 40 -8.37 -6.58 2.07
N VAL A 41 -8.05 -5.90 0.98
CA VAL A 41 -7.24 -6.46 -0.12
C VAL A 41 -5.88 -5.81 -0.06
N ASN A 42 -4.85 -6.66 0.01
CA ASN A 42 -3.47 -6.19 0.13
C ASN A 42 -3.02 -5.51 -1.15
N SER A 43 -2.06 -4.58 -1.05
CA SER A 43 -1.47 -3.95 -2.23
C SER A 43 -0.75 -4.98 -3.09
N ASN A 44 -0.64 -4.67 -4.38
CA ASN A 44 0.01 -5.53 -5.38
C ASN A 44 -0.69 -6.89 -5.61
N VAL A 45 -1.87 -7.11 -5.05
CA VAL A 45 -2.67 -8.30 -5.33
C VAL A 45 -3.55 -8.05 -6.55
N LEU A 46 -3.30 -8.82 -7.61
CA LEU A 46 -4.20 -8.81 -8.76
C LEU A 46 -5.52 -9.47 -8.33
N HIS A 47 -6.61 -8.71 -8.35
CA HIS A 47 -7.90 -9.23 -7.97
C HIS A 47 -9.01 -8.74 -8.89
N MET A 48 -10.09 -9.46 -8.89
CA MET A 48 -11.32 -9.13 -9.59
C MET A 48 -12.50 -9.30 -8.63
N SER A 49 -13.38 -8.31 -8.59
CA SER A 49 -14.64 -8.42 -7.85
C SER A 49 -15.81 -8.54 -8.82
N ARG A 50 -16.81 -9.36 -8.46
CA ARG A 50 -18.05 -9.53 -9.22
C ARG A 50 -19.23 -9.68 -8.28
N ALA A 51 -20.38 -9.15 -8.71
CA ALA A 51 -21.64 -9.44 -8.04
C ALA A 51 -21.91 -10.94 -8.08
N LYS A 52 -22.39 -11.50 -6.99
CA LYS A 52 -22.85 -12.88 -6.92
C LYS A 52 -24.18 -12.98 -7.65
N ASP A 53 -24.30 -14.01 -8.50
CA ASP A 53 -25.51 -14.22 -9.28
C ASP A 53 -26.70 -14.50 -8.35
N GLY A 54 -27.83 -13.78 -8.60
CA GLY A 54 -29.07 -13.92 -7.83
C GLY A 54 -29.26 -12.95 -6.66
N ASP A 55 -28.26 -12.19 -6.27
CA ASP A 55 -28.32 -11.30 -5.09
C ASP A 55 -28.84 -9.87 -5.39
N GLY A 56 -29.30 -9.60 -6.62
CA GLY A 56 -29.87 -8.30 -7.00
C GLY A 56 -28.82 -7.18 -7.10
N ALA A 57 -29.17 -6.00 -6.63
CA ALA A 57 -28.25 -4.85 -6.63
C ALA A 57 -27.17 -5.01 -5.55
N VAL A 58 -25.94 -4.69 -5.92
CA VAL A 58 -24.78 -4.71 -4.99
C VAL A 58 -24.36 -3.28 -4.69
N ALA A 59 -24.30 -2.93 -3.40
CA ALA A 59 -23.77 -1.67 -2.92
C ALA A 59 -22.58 -1.94 -1.99
N SER A 60 -21.41 -1.39 -2.36
CA SER A 60 -20.19 -1.48 -1.56
C SER A 60 -19.50 -0.14 -1.42
N LEU A 61 -19.03 0.15 -0.22
CA LEU A 61 -18.22 1.31 0.12
C LEU A 61 -16.74 0.89 0.06
N LEU A 62 -15.87 1.77 -0.47
CA LEU A 62 -14.46 1.46 -0.67
C LEU A 62 -13.57 2.62 -0.23
N HIS A 63 -12.53 2.30 0.53
CA HIS A 63 -11.35 3.14 0.68
C HIS A 63 -10.21 2.52 -0.11
N ILE A 64 -9.73 3.23 -1.11
CA ILE A 64 -8.53 2.86 -1.89
C ILE A 64 -7.47 3.90 -1.58
N PHE A 65 -6.39 3.51 -0.93
CA PHE A 65 -5.38 4.46 -0.46
C PHE A 65 -3.97 3.87 -0.52
N ASN A 66 -2.99 4.76 -0.64
CA ASN A 66 -1.60 4.38 -0.45
C ASN A 66 -1.33 4.19 1.04
N PRO A 67 -0.75 3.06 1.50
CA PRO A 67 -0.40 2.82 2.90
C PRO A 67 0.52 3.88 3.54
N LEU A 68 1.16 4.72 2.75
CA LEU A 68 1.84 5.92 3.22
C LEU A 68 0.92 6.90 3.95
N LEU A 69 -0.38 6.86 3.67
CA LEU A 69 -1.36 7.64 4.44
C LEU A 69 -1.28 7.29 5.93
N ILE A 70 -0.99 6.03 6.25
CA ILE A 70 -0.81 5.56 7.64
C ILE A 70 0.62 5.80 8.11
N SER A 71 1.61 5.33 7.36
CA SER A 71 3.03 5.37 7.77
C SER A 71 3.65 6.76 7.71
N GLY A 72 3.08 7.69 6.94
CA GLY A 72 3.62 9.01 6.67
C GLY A 72 4.80 8.97 5.71
N GLN A 73 5.88 8.33 6.10
CA GLN A 73 7.12 8.23 5.32
C GLN A 73 7.59 6.79 5.23
N SER A 74 8.11 6.42 4.05
CA SER A 74 8.78 5.13 3.86
C SER A 74 10.01 5.03 4.77
N GLY A 75 10.18 3.87 5.42
CA GLY A 75 11.26 3.62 6.38
C GLY A 75 11.07 4.27 7.75
N SER A 76 9.96 4.96 8.01
CA SER A 76 9.60 5.43 9.36
C SER A 76 9.42 4.26 10.34
N ILE A 77 9.36 4.54 11.64
CA ILE A 77 9.10 3.50 12.64
C ILE A 77 7.73 2.86 12.44
N ILE A 78 6.74 3.65 12.04
CA ILE A 78 5.38 3.18 11.75
C ILE A 78 5.41 2.26 10.52
N ASP A 79 6.10 2.68 9.47
CA ASP A 79 6.25 1.86 8.26
C ASP A 79 6.88 0.49 8.60
N ARG A 80 8.04 0.49 9.24
CA ARG A 80 8.80 -0.74 9.52
C ARG A 80 8.09 -1.68 10.49
N LYS A 81 7.38 -1.14 11.49
CA LYS A 81 6.75 -1.97 12.53
C LYS A 81 5.34 -2.42 12.18
N TYR A 82 4.57 -1.58 11.47
CA TYR A 82 3.13 -1.79 11.35
C TYR A 82 2.63 -1.86 9.91
N VAL A 83 3.25 -1.12 8.98
CA VAL A 83 2.75 -1.08 7.59
C VAL A 83 3.44 -2.11 6.72
N SER A 84 4.77 -2.08 6.65
CA SER A 84 5.55 -3.03 5.83
C SER A 84 5.29 -4.50 6.20
N PRO A 85 5.13 -4.91 7.47
CA PRO A 85 4.84 -6.31 7.79
C PRO A 85 3.57 -6.84 7.13
N LEU A 86 2.46 -6.07 7.14
CA LEU A 86 1.22 -6.47 6.49
C LEU A 86 1.35 -6.44 4.96
N MET A 87 1.97 -5.37 4.43
CA MET A 87 2.16 -5.19 2.99
C MET A 87 3.01 -6.28 2.34
N THR A 88 3.99 -6.82 3.08
CA THR A 88 4.92 -7.85 2.59
C THR A 88 4.52 -9.27 2.99
N ALA A 89 3.36 -9.43 3.64
CA ALA A 89 2.83 -10.73 4.01
C ALA A 89 2.26 -11.42 2.75
N SER A 90 3.08 -12.22 2.08
CA SER A 90 2.72 -12.94 0.84
C SER A 90 1.57 -13.94 1.00
N HIS A 91 1.29 -14.36 2.24
CA HIS A 91 0.16 -15.22 2.57
C HIS A 91 -1.16 -14.45 2.77
N VAL A 92 -1.10 -13.10 2.78
CA VAL A 92 -2.26 -12.24 2.97
C VAL A 92 -2.57 -11.53 1.66
N GLU A 93 -3.40 -12.13 0.83
CA GLU A 93 -3.96 -11.47 -0.35
C GLU A 93 -5.23 -10.70 0.02
N ILE A 94 -6.09 -11.35 0.81
CA ILE A 94 -7.34 -10.76 1.28
C ILE A 94 -7.59 -11.19 2.74
N ILE A 95 -8.05 -10.25 3.58
CA ILE A 95 -8.57 -10.53 4.92
C ILE A 95 -10.07 -10.29 4.87
N GLY A 96 -10.86 -11.36 5.01
CA GLY A 96 -12.31 -11.26 5.11
C GLY A 96 -12.75 -10.90 6.53
N LEU A 97 -13.71 -9.99 6.62
CA LEU A 97 -14.37 -9.59 7.86
C LEU A 97 -15.85 -9.97 7.79
N TYR A 98 -16.31 -10.78 8.72
CA TYR A 98 -17.64 -11.37 8.70
C TYR A 98 -18.41 -11.03 9.98
N PRO A 99 -19.70 -10.66 9.90
CA PRO A 99 -20.51 -10.24 11.05
C PRO A 99 -20.84 -11.38 12.02
N ASP A 100 -20.75 -12.63 11.58
CA ASP A 100 -20.94 -13.83 12.41
C ASP A 100 -19.72 -14.18 13.27
N GLN A 101 -18.58 -13.50 13.05
CA GLN A 101 -17.37 -13.68 13.85
C GLN A 101 -17.22 -12.56 14.88
N PRO A 102 -17.32 -12.85 16.20
CA PRO A 102 -17.29 -11.82 17.25
C PRO A 102 -16.03 -10.93 17.21
N SER A 103 -14.88 -11.48 16.85
CA SER A 103 -13.61 -10.74 16.73
C SER A 103 -13.58 -9.76 15.55
N HIS A 104 -14.43 -9.95 14.53
CA HIS A 104 -14.50 -9.08 13.35
C HIS A 104 -15.46 -7.91 13.53
N VAL A 105 -16.43 -8.03 14.43
CA VAL A 105 -17.50 -7.02 14.64
C VAL A 105 -16.94 -5.63 14.96
N PRO A 106 -15.98 -5.46 15.88
CA PRO A 106 -15.41 -4.15 16.17
C PRO A 106 -14.72 -3.51 14.96
N VAL A 107 -14.04 -4.33 14.13
CA VAL A 107 -13.35 -3.86 12.94
C VAL A 107 -14.32 -3.46 11.83
N LEU A 108 -15.39 -4.25 11.64
CA LEU A 108 -16.48 -3.92 10.71
C LEU A 108 -17.20 -2.62 11.11
N GLU A 109 -17.43 -2.42 12.39
CA GLU A 109 -18.05 -1.18 12.89
C GLU A 109 -17.11 0.02 12.68
N ALA A 110 -15.82 -0.10 13.02
CA ALA A 110 -14.83 0.94 12.75
C ALA A 110 -14.73 1.26 11.24
N LEU A 111 -14.75 0.25 10.40
CA LEU A 111 -14.76 0.39 8.95
C LEU A 111 -16.02 1.12 8.46
N ARG A 112 -17.20 0.72 8.93
CA ARG A 112 -18.47 1.38 8.60
C ARG A 112 -18.50 2.84 9.06
N GLN A 113 -17.97 3.14 10.23
CA GLN A 113 -17.87 4.50 10.77
C GLN A 113 -16.90 5.38 9.97
N SER A 114 -15.81 4.81 9.44
CA SER A 114 -14.86 5.57 8.64
C SER A 114 -15.47 6.17 7.36
N PHE A 115 -16.47 5.52 6.78
CA PHE A 115 -17.22 6.03 5.62
C PHE A 115 -18.21 7.15 5.96
N ARG A 116 -18.51 7.37 7.25
CA ARG A 116 -19.38 8.45 7.71
C ARG A 116 -18.64 9.75 8.01
N ILE A 117 -17.33 9.73 7.96
CA ILE A 117 -16.49 10.93 8.15
C ILE A 117 -16.74 11.86 6.97
N SER A 118 -17.25 13.06 7.25
CA SER A 118 -17.62 14.03 6.19
C SER A 118 -16.39 14.60 5.50
N GLU A 119 -16.31 14.45 4.18
CA GLU A 119 -15.22 14.97 3.34
C GLU A 119 -15.07 16.50 3.39
N GLY A 120 -16.14 17.25 3.71
CA GLY A 120 -16.11 18.72 3.87
C GLY A 120 -15.89 19.17 5.31
N GLY A 121 -15.74 18.24 6.25
CA GLY A 121 -15.61 18.56 7.67
C GLY A 121 -14.18 19.00 8.05
N TYR A 122 -14.07 19.94 8.98
CA TYR A 122 -12.77 20.34 9.54
C TYR A 122 -12.00 19.13 10.09
N GLY A 123 -10.76 18.96 9.64
CA GLY A 123 -9.90 17.85 10.06
C GLY A 123 -10.27 16.48 9.44
N TYR A 124 -10.98 16.47 8.32
CA TYR A 124 -11.36 15.24 7.61
C TYR A 124 -10.19 14.28 7.42
N GLU A 125 -9.06 14.77 6.87
CA GLU A 125 -7.90 13.94 6.53
C GLU A 125 -7.26 13.32 7.78
N ILE A 126 -7.19 14.06 8.88
CA ILE A 126 -6.65 13.58 10.16
C ILE A 126 -7.58 12.53 10.76
N ARG A 127 -8.90 12.78 10.74
CA ARG A 127 -9.91 11.84 11.27
C ARG A 127 -9.96 10.56 10.47
N LEU A 128 -9.93 10.67 9.14
CA LEU A 128 -9.89 9.50 8.25
C LEU A 128 -8.60 8.70 8.47
N ARG A 129 -7.45 9.37 8.52
CA ARG A 129 -6.16 8.72 8.81
C ARG A 129 -6.19 7.99 10.15
N ALA A 130 -6.74 8.59 11.20
CA ALA A 130 -6.85 7.97 12.51
C ALA A 130 -7.72 6.71 12.46
N ALA A 131 -8.91 6.79 11.83
CA ALA A 131 -9.81 5.66 11.66
C ALA A 131 -9.16 4.51 10.87
N LEU A 132 -8.50 4.82 9.75
CA LEU A 132 -7.79 3.82 8.94
C LEU A 132 -6.61 3.21 9.69
N SER A 133 -5.91 3.97 10.55
CA SER A 133 -4.81 3.47 11.36
C SER A 133 -5.28 2.46 12.42
N GLU A 134 -6.42 2.71 13.06
CA GLU A 134 -7.06 1.78 14.01
C GLU A 134 -7.45 0.46 13.33
N ILE A 135 -8.14 0.56 12.19
CA ILE A 135 -8.50 -0.61 11.37
C ILE A 135 -7.24 -1.39 10.98
N TRP A 136 -6.18 -0.68 10.57
CA TRP A 136 -4.90 -1.28 10.18
C TRP A 136 -4.25 -2.08 11.31
N CYS A 137 -4.24 -1.56 12.54
CA CYS A 137 -3.73 -2.30 13.71
C CYS A 137 -4.46 -3.62 13.92
N SER A 138 -5.78 -3.62 13.77
CA SER A 138 -6.59 -4.82 13.88
C SER A 138 -6.30 -5.83 12.76
N LEU A 139 -6.15 -5.37 11.52
CA LEU A 139 -5.79 -6.21 10.37
C LEU A 139 -4.40 -6.82 10.52
N LEU A 140 -3.43 -6.06 11.04
CA LEU A 140 -2.09 -6.58 11.31
C LEU A 140 -2.11 -7.72 12.33
N ALA A 141 -2.86 -7.56 13.43
CA ALA A 141 -3.04 -8.60 14.43
C ALA A 141 -3.70 -9.87 13.85
N MET A 142 -4.70 -9.70 12.96
CA MET A 142 -5.31 -10.82 12.23
C MET A 142 -4.31 -11.52 11.31
N ALA A 143 -3.52 -10.76 10.54
CA ALA A 143 -2.51 -11.30 9.66
C ALA A 143 -1.44 -12.13 10.41
N GLU A 144 -1.02 -11.67 11.59
CA GLU A 144 -0.07 -12.40 12.45
C GLU A 144 -0.67 -13.74 12.95
N THR A 145 -1.96 -13.80 13.19
CA THR A 145 -2.62 -15.06 13.57
C THR A 145 -2.73 -16.03 12.39
N MET A 146 -2.96 -15.51 11.17
CA MET A 146 -2.97 -16.30 9.94
C MET A 146 -1.58 -16.89 9.63
N GLU A 147 -0.49 -16.14 9.88
CA GLU A 147 0.88 -16.62 9.68
C GLU A 147 1.21 -17.83 10.57
N LYS A 148 0.74 -17.86 11.80
CA LYS A 148 0.95 -18.97 12.74
C LYS A 148 0.31 -20.29 12.27
N GLY A 149 -0.74 -20.20 11.45
CA GLY A 149 -1.43 -21.36 10.85
C GLY A 149 -0.76 -21.88 9.58
N SER A 150 0.09 -21.08 8.92
CA SER A 150 0.73 -21.40 7.64
C SER A 150 2.23 -21.63 7.82
N ARG A 151 2.64 -22.90 7.96
CA ARG A 151 4.06 -23.32 8.10
C ARG A 151 4.95 -23.03 6.88
N TYR A 152 4.44 -22.47 5.79
CA TYR A 152 5.14 -22.48 4.49
C TYR A 152 5.92 -21.20 4.12
N ASN A 153 5.79 -20.07 4.83
CA ASN A 153 6.35 -18.79 4.33
C ASN A 153 7.21 -17.95 5.28
N SER A 154 7.63 -18.46 6.44
CA SER A 154 8.38 -17.64 7.41
C SER A 154 9.76 -17.17 6.91
N ARG A 155 10.45 -17.98 6.09
CA ARG A 155 11.80 -17.65 5.59
C ARG A 155 11.78 -16.58 4.48
N SER A 156 10.84 -16.62 3.54
CA SER A 156 10.72 -15.61 2.47
C SER A 156 10.29 -14.26 3.03
N SER A 157 9.32 -14.24 3.93
CA SER A 157 8.85 -13.01 4.59
C SER A 157 9.96 -12.35 5.44
N GLN A 158 10.80 -13.13 6.10
CA GLN A 158 11.92 -12.60 6.86
C GLN A 158 13.01 -12.01 5.95
N LYS A 159 13.35 -12.69 4.85
CA LYS A 159 14.34 -12.22 3.88
C LYS A 159 13.90 -10.93 3.20
N ILE A 160 12.63 -10.82 2.79
CA ILE A 160 12.13 -9.59 2.19
C ILE A 160 12.17 -8.43 3.18
N LYS A 161 11.79 -8.61 4.46
CA LYS A 161 11.89 -7.59 5.50
C LYS A 161 13.33 -7.05 5.65
N ILE A 162 14.33 -7.93 5.63
CA ILE A 162 15.75 -7.54 5.70
C ILE A 162 16.13 -6.69 4.49
N MET A 163 15.79 -7.16 3.27
CA MET A 163 16.09 -6.44 2.04
C MET A 163 15.41 -5.07 1.97
N LEU A 164 14.15 -4.96 2.41
CA LEU A 164 13.43 -3.69 2.46
C LEU A 164 14.09 -2.72 3.45
N ALA A 165 14.45 -3.18 4.65
CA ALA A 165 15.16 -2.37 5.64
C ALA A 165 16.51 -1.86 5.08
N PHE A 166 17.24 -2.71 4.35
CA PHE A 166 18.48 -2.35 3.68
C PHE A 166 18.26 -1.27 2.61
N ILE A 167 17.26 -1.45 1.74
CA ILE A 167 16.89 -0.46 0.72
C ILE A 167 16.51 0.87 1.35
N HIS A 168 15.67 0.89 2.38
CA HIS A 168 15.25 2.14 3.03
C HIS A 168 16.45 2.90 3.62
N LYS A 169 17.42 2.19 4.19
CA LYS A 169 18.63 2.79 4.75
C LYS A 169 19.55 3.39 3.67
N HIS A 170 19.61 2.76 2.50
CA HIS A 170 20.54 3.10 1.43
C HIS A 170 19.86 3.68 0.17
N CYS A 171 18.60 4.13 0.29
CA CYS A 171 17.77 4.53 -0.85
C CYS A 171 18.38 5.64 -1.71
N GLY A 172 19.13 6.59 -1.09
CA GLY A 172 19.79 7.68 -1.80
C GLY A 172 21.12 7.29 -2.46
N ASP A 173 21.68 6.16 -2.06
CA ASP A 173 23.00 5.71 -2.53
C ASP A 173 22.90 4.96 -3.88
N LYS A 174 24.05 4.74 -4.51
CA LYS A 174 24.12 3.84 -5.67
C LYS A 174 23.92 2.40 -5.15
N LEU A 175 22.76 1.83 -5.43
CA LEU A 175 22.33 0.55 -4.91
C LEU A 175 22.13 -0.46 -6.04
N SER A 176 22.79 -1.61 -5.96
CA SER A 176 22.67 -2.73 -6.89
C SER A 176 21.80 -3.85 -6.33
N VAL A 177 21.20 -4.66 -7.21
CA VAL A 177 20.44 -5.86 -6.82
C VAL A 177 21.33 -6.85 -6.07
N LYS A 178 22.61 -6.92 -6.44
CA LYS A 178 23.59 -7.77 -5.76
C LYS A 178 23.75 -7.40 -4.28
N GLU A 179 23.85 -6.10 -3.96
CA GLU A 179 23.93 -5.63 -2.56
C GLU A 179 22.65 -5.88 -1.79
N ILE A 180 21.48 -5.67 -2.43
CA ILE A 180 20.18 -5.99 -1.84
C ILE A 180 20.08 -7.47 -1.50
N ALA A 181 20.44 -8.36 -2.43
CA ALA A 181 20.43 -9.80 -2.22
C ALA A 181 21.41 -10.25 -1.12
N ALA A 182 22.62 -9.68 -1.14
CA ALA A 182 23.66 -9.95 -0.14
C ALA A 182 23.21 -9.58 1.27
N SER A 183 22.41 -8.52 1.46
CA SER A 183 21.89 -8.11 2.78
C SER A 183 21.06 -9.21 3.46
N ALA A 184 20.41 -10.06 2.69
CA ALA A 184 19.60 -11.19 3.16
C ALA A 184 20.27 -12.56 2.96
N PHE A 185 21.57 -12.59 2.59
CA PHE A 185 22.34 -13.80 2.33
C PHE A 185 21.69 -14.70 1.27
N ILE A 186 21.22 -14.12 0.15
CA ILE A 186 20.59 -14.85 -0.97
C ILE A 186 21.21 -14.44 -2.30
N SER A 187 20.95 -15.26 -3.34
CA SER A 187 21.31 -14.94 -4.71
C SER A 187 20.41 -13.84 -5.31
N GLU A 188 20.89 -13.15 -6.34
CA GLU A 188 20.07 -12.17 -7.07
C GLU A 188 18.80 -12.80 -7.64
N ARG A 189 18.85 -14.04 -8.13
CA ARG A 189 17.68 -14.77 -8.62
C ARG A 189 16.62 -14.97 -7.53
N GLU A 190 17.04 -15.34 -6.32
CA GLU A 190 16.13 -15.47 -5.16
C GLU A 190 15.60 -14.11 -4.73
N CYS A 191 16.40 -13.04 -4.81
CA CYS A 191 15.97 -11.68 -4.55
C CYS A 191 14.84 -11.26 -5.49
N PHE A 192 15.00 -11.41 -6.80
CA PHE A 192 13.95 -11.13 -7.78
C PHE A 192 12.69 -11.95 -7.51
N ARG A 193 12.82 -13.24 -7.19
CA ARG A 193 11.70 -14.09 -6.84
C ARG A 193 10.97 -13.60 -5.59
N ALA A 194 11.71 -13.32 -4.50
CA ALA A 194 11.12 -12.84 -3.25
C ALA A 194 10.37 -11.50 -3.44
N PHE A 195 10.93 -10.56 -4.20
CA PHE A 195 10.25 -9.30 -4.52
C PHE A 195 8.98 -9.53 -5.36
N ARG A 196 9.03 -10.43 -6.33
CA ARG A 196 7.88 -10.74 -7.16
C ARG A 196 6.78 -11.44 -6.36
N ASP A 197 7.14 -12.43 -5.55
CA ASP A 197 6.19 -13.22 -4.76
C ASP A 197 5.54 -12.40 -3.63
N CYS A 198 6.30 -11.50 -2.98
CA CYS A 198 5.80 -10.72 -1.84
C CYS A 198 5.22 -9.34 -2.23
N LEU A 199 5.70 -8.74 -3.32
CA LEU A 199 5.39 -7.34 -3.67
C LEU A 199 4.92 -7.17 -5.12
N ASN A 200 4.87 -8.26 -5.88
CA ASN A 200 4.54 -8.27 -7.31
C ASN A 200 5.32 -7.23 -8.14
N MET A 201 6.55 -6.96 -7.76
CA MET A 201 7.46 -6.01 -8.42
C MET A 201 8.90 -6.49 -8.38
N THR A 202 9.78 -5.85 -9.12
CA THR A 202 11.23 -6.11 -9.08
C THR A 202 11.90 -5.30 -7.98
N PRO A 203 13.10 -5.70 -7.50
CA PRO A 203 13.89 -4.90 -6.56
C PRO A 203 14.18 -3.49 -7.07
N VAL A 204 14.44 -3.35 -8.38
CA VAL A 204 14.74 -2.05 -9.02
C VAL A 204 13.52 -1.14 -9.03
N GLU A 205 12.35 -1.67 -9.34
CA GLU A 205 11.08 -0.91 -9.27
C GLU A 205 10.79 -0.44 -7.84
N TYR A 206 11.06 -1.29 -6.84
CA TYR A 206 10.90 -0.92 -5.44
C TYR A 206 11.85 0.22 -5.03
N VAL A 207 13.14 0.11 -5.36
CA VAL A 207 14.14 1.17 -5.10
C VAL A 207 13.72 2.48 -5.78
N THR A 208 13.31 2.42 -7.05
CA THR A 208 12.84 3.59 -7.79
C THR A 208 11.64 4.23 -7.11
N SER A 209 10.72 3.43 -6.62
CA SER A 209 9.55 3.89 -5.87
C SER A 209 9.93 4.64 -4.59
N CYS A 210 10.83 4.07 -3.77
CA CYS A 210 11.31 4.73 -2.54
C CYS A 210 11.98 6.07 -2.85
N ARG A 211 12.78 6.13 -3.92
CA ARG A 211 13.45 7.35 -4.38
C ARG A 211 12.45 8.42 -4.82
N LEU A 212 11.42 8.04 -5.57
CA LEU A 212 10.37 8.96 -6.02
C LEU A 212 9.57 9.50 -4.83
N GLN A 213 9.24 8.68 -3.83
CA GLN A 213 8.56 9.14 -2.63
C GLN A 213 9.38 10.18 -1.87
N ARG A 214 10.70 9.92 -1.71
CA ARG A 214 11.61 10.90 -1.11
C ARG A 214 11.68 12.20 -1.92
N ALA A 215 11.70 12.10 -3.26
CA ALA A 215 11.69 13.27 -4.13
C ALA A 215 10.37 14.05 -4.01
N CYS A 216 9.22 13.39 -3.92
CA CYS A 216 7.93 14.04 -3.69
C CYS A 216 7.94 14.84 -2.38
N TRP A 217 8.43 14.25 -1.30
CA TRP A 217 8.56 14.95 -0.02
C TRP A 217 9.47 16.18 -0.12
N MET A 218 10.65 16.05 -0.73
CA MET A 218 11.57 17.18 -0.92
C MET A 218 10.99 18.28 -1.84
N LEU A 219 10.14 17.90 -2.81
CA LEU A 219 9.46 18.84 -3.69
C LEU A 219 8.34 19.61 -2.99
N SER A 220 7.60 18.96 -2.07
CA SER A 220 6.51 19.61 -1.32
C SER A 220 7.03 20.52 -0.22
N GLU A 221 8.05 20.11 0.52
CA GLU A 221 8.53 20.80 1.71
C GLU A 221 9.64 21.83 1.44
N GLY A 222 10.37 21.66 0.32
CA GLY A 222 11.61 22.42 0.09
C GLY A 222 11.65 23.19 -1.22
N ASN A 223 12.55 24.19 -1.25
CA ASN A 223 12.86 24.99 -2.44
C ASN A 223 14.16 24.57 -3.15
N GLU A 224 14.71 23.41 -2.79
CA GLU A 224 15.94 22.91 -3.41
C GLU A 224 15.79 22.77 -4.93
N PRO A 225 16.87 23.05 -5.70
CA PRO A 225 16.85 22.81 -7.14
C PRO A 225 16.42 21.38 -7.48
N ILE A 226 15.60 21.21 -8.51
CA ILE A 226 15.14 19.89 -8.96
C ILE A 226 16.31 18.96 -9.31
N THR A 227 17.42 19.53 -9.82
CA THR A 227 18.66 18.81 -10.09
C THR A 227 19.31 18.26 -8.82
N SER A 228 19.32 19.06 -7.74
CA SER A 228 19.83 18.64 -6.43
C SER A 228 18.98 17.52 -5.85
N ILE A 229 17.63 17.65 -5.87
CA ILE A 229 16.71 16.60 -5.45
C ILE A 229 16.94 15.30 -6.20
N CYS A 230 17.11 15.38 -7.52
CA CYS A 230 17.41 14.24 -8.38
C CYS A 230 18.67 13.48 -7.89
N GLN A 231 19.73 14.20 -7.60
CA GLN A 231 21.01 13.64 -7.12
C GLN A 231 20.87 13.05 -5.72
N THR A 232 20.29 13.81 -4.78
CA THR A 232 20.06 13.37 -3.38
C THR A 232 19.19 12.12 -3.27
N CYS A 233 18.23 11.97 -4.20
CA CYS A 233 17.39 10.79 -4.26
C CYS A 233 17.99 9.63 -5.07
N GLY A 234 19.15 9.78 -5.66
CA GLY A 234 19.79 8.73 -6.46
C GLY A 234 19.04 8.38 -7.76
N LEU A 235 18.30 9.34 -8.34
CA LEU A 235 17.46 9.13 -9.53
C LEU A 235 18.20 9.36 -10.87
N GLY A 236 19.54 9.37 -10.83
CA GLY A 236 20.38 9.44 -12.02
C GLY A 236 20.41 10.83 -12.66
N SER A 237 20.09 10.95 -13.96
CA SER A 237 20.04 12.23 -14.66
C SER A 237 18.69 12.93 -14.49
N SER A 238 18.68 14.26 -14.59
CA SER A 238 17.46 15.06 -14.53
C SER A 238 16.44 14.68 -15.62
N SER A 239 16.91 14.27 -16.79
CA SER A 239 16.05 13.79 -17.88
C SER A 239 15.38 12.47 -17.53
N TYR A 240 16.13 11.51 -16.98
CA TYR A 240 15.58 10.24 -16.49
C TYR A 240 14.61 10.47 -15.35
N PHE A 241 14.99 11.28 -14.35
CA PHE A 241 14.12 11.67 -13.24
C PHE A 241 12.80 12.26 -13.74
N GLY A 242 12.83 13.25 -14.64
CA GLY A 242 11.62 13.87 -15.17
C GLY A 242 10.70 12.88 -15.87
N LYS A 243 11.27 11.93 -16.65
CA LYS A 243 10.51 10.88 -17.35
C LYS A 243 9.84 9.92 -16.37
N VAL A 244 10.61 9.38 -15.42
CA VAL A 244 10.12 8.39 -14.44
C VAL A 244 9.10 9.04 -13.48
N PHE A 245 9.39 10.28 -13.04
CA PHE A 245 8.48 11.02 -12.17
C PHE A 245 7.13 11.27 -12.85
N ARG A 246 7.13 11.74 -14.11
CA ARG A 246 5.90 11.97 -14.87
C ARG A 246 5.12 10.67 -15.11
N SER A 247 5.81 9.57 -15.40
CA SER A 247 5.17 8.26 -15.57
C SER A 247 4.47 7.77 -14.30
N CYS A 248 5.03 8.06 -13.11
CA CYS A 248 4.49 7.59 -11.83
C CYS A 248 3.50 8.56 -11.19
N MET A 249 3.73 9.88 -11.35
CA MET A 249 2.94 10.93 -10.65
C MET A 249 1.96 11.67 -11.58
N GLY A 250 1.96 11.37 -12.87
CA GLY A 250 1.09 12.00 -13.87
C GLY A 250 1.50 13.45 -14.25
N CYS A 251 2.50 14.03 -13.57
CA CYS A 251 2.96 15.40 -13.82
C CYS A 251 4.48 15.51 -13.67
N SER A 252 5.07 16.62 -14.14
CA SER A 252 6.51 16.86 -13.97
C SER A 252 6.85 17.24 -12.51
N PRO A 253 8.11 17.08 -12.08
CA PRO A 253 8.56 17.52 -10.75
C PRO A 253 8.28 19.02 -10.47
N LYS A 254 8.38 19.87 -11.50
CA LYS A 254 8.07 21.30 -11.39
C LYS A 254 6.58 21.56 -11.16
N GLU A 255 5.72 20.88 -11.93
CA GLU A 255 4.26 20.97 -11.79
C GLU A 255 3.80 20.42 -10.44
N TYR A 256 4.41 19.31 -9.99
CA TYR A 256 4.16 18.73 -8.66
C TYR A 256 4.47 19.73 -7.55
N ARG A 257 5.66 20.35 -7.57
CA ARG A 257 6.06 21.38 -6.61
C ARG A 257 5.05 22.53 -6.55
N LEU A 258 4.72 23.10 -7.71
CA LEU A 258 3.76 24.21 -7.79
C LEU A 258 2.38 23.85 -7.24
N LYS A 259 1.91 22.64 -7.52
CA LYS A 259 0.62 22.16 -7.03
C LYS A 259 0.59 22.08 -5.50
N TRP A 260 1.63 21.56 -4.88
CA TRP A 260 1.65 21.34 -3.43
C TRP A 260 2.02 22.60 -2.64
N GLN A 261 2.93 23.42 -3.11
CA GLN A 261 3.25 24.71 -2.45
C GLN A 261 2.12 25.73 -2.57
N ASN A 262 1.36 25.74 -3.65
CA ASN A 262 0.19 26.61 -3.78
C ASN A 262 -1.06 26.10 -3.01
N SER A 263 -1.06 24.84 -2.57
CA SER A 263 -2.16 24.31 -1.75
C SER A 263 -2.11 24.85 -0.32
N ASP A 264 -0.93 25.18 0.19
CA ASP A 264 -0.75 25.76 1.54
C ASP A 264 -1.26 27.20 1.64
N THR A 265 -1.38 27.92 0.53
CA THR A 265 -1.90 29.31 0.50
C THR A 265 -3.42 29.42 0.59
N ARG A 266 -4.16 28.33 0.58
CA ARG A 266 -5.64 28.34 0.70
C ARG A 266 -6.15 28.28 2.15
N TRP A 267 -5.25 28.20 3.14
CA TRP A 267 -5.60 28.10 4.56
C TRP A 267 -5.19 29.33 5.39
N GLN A 268 -4.85 30.47 4.74
CA GLN A 268 -4.65 31.77 5.41
C GLN A 268 -5.89 32.66 5.28
#